data_55f6757034d2ddfbf67817951dbf4f09
#
_entry.id   55f6757034d2ddfbf67817951dbf4f09
#
_cell.length_a   1.000
_cell.length_b   1.000
_cell.length_c   1.000
_cell.angle_alpha   90.00
_cell.angle_beta   90.00
_cell.angle_gamma   90.00
#
_symmetry.space_group_name_H-M   'P 1'
#
loop_
_entity.id
_entity.type
_entity.pdbx_description
1 polymer ?
#
loop_
_entity_poly.entity_id
_entity_poly.type
_entity_poly.pdbx_seq_one_letter_code
_entity_poly.pdbx_strand_id
1 'polypeptide(L)'
;MKRAKRGLTRITAFGEEMPNIENRIELATDKDEFGMPLGRFTHSFDEAAVALWNANFDEGLKVAKATDAKESWSGRGAMPTIHLFGGTIMGNGAGDSVVNSYGQTHEIPNLYVAGPGIFPTEGAPNPTYTIFALSLRGAEQLAASWSTVAG
;
A
#
# COMPACT_ATOMS: atom_id res chain seq x y z
N MET A 1 29.53 -19.43 -1.72
CA MET A 1 28.39 -19.18 -2.64
C MET A 1 27.72 -20.45 -3.22
N LYS A 2 28.43 -21.46 -3.74
CA LYS A 2 27.78 -22.68 -4.29
C LYS A 2 26.95 -23.49 -3.27
N ARG A 3 27.32 -23.52 -1.99
CA ARG A 3 26.57 -24.20 -0.92
C ARG A 3 25.28 -23.46 -0.53
N ALA A 4 25.29 -22.14 -0.47
CA ALA A 4 24.13 -21.33 -0.18
C ALA A 4 23.05 -21.42 -1.29
N LYS A 5 23.47 -21.58 -2.55
CA LYS A 5 22.57 -21.71 -3.68
C LYS A 5 21.67 -22.98 -3.63
N ARG A 6 22.08 -24.01 -2.88
CA ARG A 6 21.36 -25.30 -2.77
C ARG A 6 20.69 -25.54 -1.44
N GLY A 7 20.93 -24.68 -0.46
CA GLY A 7 20.47 -24.88 0.92
C GLY A 7 19.84 -23.67 1.59
N LEU A 8 19.68 -22.55 0.88
CA LEU A 8 19.04 -21.36 1.44
C LEU A 8 17.58 -21.30 1.00
N THR A 9 16.68 -21.27 1.97
CA THR A 9 15.25 -21.03 1.76
C THR A 9 14.85 -19.74 2.48
N ARG A 10 13.93 -18.99 1.90
CA ARG A 10 13.36 -17.78 2.47
C ARG A 10 11.86 -17.96 2.69
N ILE A 11 11.41 -17.60 3.87
CA ILE A 11 9.99 -17.43 4.20
C ILE A 11 9.75 -15.92 4.27
N THR A 12 8.78 -15.43 3.53
CA THR A 12 8.36 -14.03 3.56
C THR A 12 6.94 -13.98 4.08
N ALA A 13 6.72 -13.20 5.11
CA ALA A 13 5.39 -12.91 5.62
C ALA A 13 5.05 -11.45 5.35
N PHE A 14 3.79 -11.19 5.05
CA PHE A 14 3.22 -9.85 4.90
C PHE A 14 2.23 -9.63 6.02
N GLY A 15 2.14 -8.40 6.47
CA GLY A 15 1.16 -7.96 7.44
C GLY A 15 0.59 -6.63 7.01
N GLU A 16 -0.65 -6.37 7.38
CA GLU A 16 -1.30 -5.10 7.15
C GLU A 16 -0.75 -4.05 8.11
N GLU A 17 -0.60 -2.84 7.62
CA GLU A 17 -0.39 -1.64 8.41
C GLU A 17 -1.66 -0.79 8.34
N MET A 18 -2.16 -0.36 9.48
CA MET A 18 -3.37 0.46 9.54
C MET A 18 -3.08 1.89 9.09
N PRO A 19 -4.03 2.56 8.44
CA PRO A 19 -3.88 3.94 8.02
C PRO A 19 -3.54 4.86 9.20
N ASN A 20 -2.55 5.72 8.98
CA ASN A 20 -2.16 6.74 9.93
C ASN A 20 -2.07 8.09 9.20
N ILE A 21 -2.80 9.10 9.69
CA ILE A 21 -2.83 10.43 9.08
C ILE A 21 -1.45 11.11 9.05
N GLU A 22 -0.55 10.72 9.95
CA GLU A 22 0.83 11.22 9.96
C GLU A 22 1.70 10.58 8.86
N ASN A 23 1.29 9.45 8.30
CA ASN A 23 1.93 8.81 7.16
C ASN A 23 1.41 9.45 5.86
N ARG A 24 2.20 10.37 5.28
CA ARG A 24 1.75 11.17 4.15
C ARG A 24 2.87 11.60 3.22
N ILE A 25 2.49 12.01 2.03
CA ILE A 25 3.37 12.65 1.06
C ILE A 25 3.01 14.13 1.00
N GLU A 26 4.02 14.98 1.14
CA GLU A 26 3.90 16.43 1.08
C GLU A 26 4.89 16.98 0.06
N LEU A 27 4.68 18.22 -0.37
CA LEU A 27 5.68 18.92 -1.16
C LEU A 27 6.78 19.46 -0.24
N ALA A 28 8.03 19.17 -0.57
CA ALA A 28 9.17 19.71 0.12
C ALA A 28 9.44 21.16 -0.33
N THR A 29 10.24 21.88 0.46
CA THR A 29 10.77 23.19 0.06
C THR A 29 11.85 23.07 -1.00
N ASP A 30 12.56 21.93 -1.00
CA ASP A 30 13.59 21.62 -1.99
C ASP A 30 12.94 21.33 -3.36
N LYS A 31 13.67 21.72 -4.41
CA LYS A 31 13.20 21.60 -5.79
C LYS A 31 14.17 20.74 -6.61
N ASP A 32 13.63 20.12 -7.65
CA ASP A 32 14.40 19.46 -8.68
C ASP A 32 15.07 20.46 -9.65
N GLU A 33 15.80 19.94 -10.65
CA GLU A 33 16.49 20.74 -11.67
C GLU A 33 15.54 21.56 -12.57
N PHE A 34 14.24 21.24 -12.58
CA PHE A 34 13.21 21.97 -13.33
C PHE A 34 12.45 22.99 -12.47
N GLY A 35 12.82 23.14 -11.20
CA GLY A 35 12.17 24.05 -10.27
C GLY A 35 10.88 23.51 -9.63
N MET A 36 10.55 22.23 -9.83
CA MET A 36 9.39 21.58 -9.22
C MET A 36 9.70 21.13 -7.79
N PRO A 37 8.78 21.32 -6.83
CA PRO A 37 8.97 20.82 -5.47
C PRO A 37 9.17 19.30 -5.45
N LEU A 38 10.13 18.83 -4.66
CA LEU A 38 10.31 17.39 -4.42
C LEU A 38 9.19 16.84 -3.53
N GLY A 39 8.86 15.57 -3.69
CA GLY A 39 7.98 14.85 -2.78
C GLY A 39 8.72 14.51 -1.49
N ARG A 40 8.16 14.90 -0.34
CA ARG A 40 8.61 14.47 0.98
C ARG A 40 7.70 13.37 1.48
N PHE A 41 8.25 12.18 1.71
CA PHE A 41 7.55 11.04 2.26
C PHE A 41 7.81 10.96 3.76
N THR A 42 6.74 11.01 4.55
CA THR A 42 6.77 10.81 6.00
C THR A 42 6.07 9.51 6.32
N HIS A 43 6.76 8.62 7.02
CA HIS A 43 6.21 7.32 7.37
C HIS A 43 6.78 6.81 8.70
N SER A 44 5.91 6.27 9.54
CA SER A 44 6.27 5.57 10.77
C SER A 44 5.35 4.37 10.98
N PHE A 45 5.88 3.30 11.52
CA PHE A 45 5.09 2.13 11.88
C PHE A 45 4.50 2.30 13.27
N ASP A 46 3.24 1.97 13.42
CA ASP A 46 2.57 1.93 14.71
C ASP A 46 2.94 0.67 15.53
N GLU A 47 2.51 0.63 16.78
CA GLU A 47 2.79 -0.50 17.68
C GLU A 47 2.13 -1.80 17.20
N ALA A 48 0.96 -1.72 16.56
CA ALA A 48 0.24 -2.88 16.04
C ALA A 48 0.99 -3.51 14.86
N ALA A 49 1.50 -2.69 13.93
CA ALA A 49 2.33 -3.16 12.82
C ALA A 49 3.62 -3.82 13.32
N VAL A 50 4.26 -3.23 14.33
CA VAL A 50 5.47 -3.81 14.94
C VAL A 50 5.17 -5.13 15.65
N ALA A 51 4.05 -5.22 16.38
CA ALA A 51 3.62 -6.46 17.03
C ALA A 51 3.31 -7.56 16.01
N LEU A 52 2.64 -7.24 14.93
CA LEU A 52 2.36 -8.17 13.82
C LEU A 52 3.65 -8.68 13.17
N TRP A 53 4.64 -7.83 12.97
CA TRP A 53 5.94 -8.27 12.45
C TRP A 53 6.64 -9.25 13.38
N ASN A 54 6.66 -8.97 14.68
CA ASN A 54 7.28 -9.86 15.65
C ASN A 54 6.58 -11.23 15.65
N ALA A 55 5.24 -11.24 15.62
CA ALA A 55 4.48 -12.49 15.49
C ALA A 55 4.82 -13.25 14.20
N ASN A 56 4.92 -12.55 13.07
CA ASN A 56 5.32 -13.15 11.79
C ASN A 56 6.73 -13.72 11.81
N PHE A 57 7.68 -13.07 12.49
CA PHE A 57 9.03 -13.59 12.67
C PHE A 57 9.04 -14.86 13.52
N ASP A 58 8.31 -14.89 14.60
CA ASP A 58 8.21 -16.06 15.49
C ASP A 58 7.59 -17.26 14.75
N GLU A 59 6.50 -17.05 14.02
CA GLU A 59 5.87 -18.10 13.22
C GLU A 59 6.79 -18.58 12.08
N GLY A 60 7.44 -17.67 11.38
CA GLY A 60 8.41 -18.00 10.34
C GLY A 60 9.58 -18.82 10.86
N LEU A 61 10.09 -18.52 12.05
CA LEU A 61 11.14 -19.31 12.71
C LEU A 61 10.65 -20.69 13.13
N LYS A 62 9.40 -20.84 13.59
CA LYS A 62 8.80 -22.14 13.89
C LYS A 62 8.73 -23.01 12.63
N VAL A 63 8.26 -22.44 11.51
CA VAL A 63 8.23 -23.14 10.23
C VAL A 63 9.64 -23.54 9.79
N ALA A 64 10.60 -22.63 9.86
CA ALA A 64 11.99 -22.93 9.50
C ALA A 64 12.58 -24.07 10.32
N LYS A 65 12.34 -24.09 11.63
CA LYS A 65 12.77 -25.19 12.52
C LYS A 65 12.10 -26.53 12.17
N ALA A 66 10.84 -26.51 11.77
CA ALA A 66 10.10 -27.71 11.37
C ALA A 66 10.62 -28.33 10.06
N THR A 67 11.41 -27.60 9.26
CA THR A 67 12.06 -28.11 8.04
C THR A 67 13.47 -28.69 8.27
N ASP A 68 13.86 -28.97 9.49
CA ASP A 68 15.21 -29.42 9.87
C ASP A 68 16.34 -28.46 9.39
N ALA A 69 16.03 -27.16 9.30
CA ALA A 69 17.02 -26.16 8.97
C ALA A 69 18.15 -26.14 10.02
N LYS A 70 19.39 -26.22 9.58
CA LYS A 70 20.56 -26.21 10.48
C LYS A 70 20.75 -24.86 11.17
N GLU A 71 20.41 -23.80 10.47
CA GLU A 71 20.47 -22.43 10.95
C GLU A 71 19.21 -21.70 10.47
N SER A 72 18.63 -20.89 11.33
CA SER A 72 17.50 -20.03 10.99
C SER A 72 17.63 -18.69 11.70
N TRP A 73 17.30 -17.63 11.00
CA TRP A 73 17.28 -16.29 11.54
C TRP A 73 16.09 -15.53 10.93
N SER A 74 15.65 -14.51 11.64
CA SER A 74 14.63 -13.59 11.16
C SER A 74 15.14 -12.17 11.19
N GLY A 75 14.51 -11.28 10.43
CA GLY A 75 14.84 -9.87 10.44
C GLY A 75 14.01 -9.11 9.42
N ARG A 76 13.93 -7.80 9.61
CA ARG A 76 13.31 -6.92 8.64
C ARG A 76 14.19 -6.90 7.39
N GLY A 77 13.59 -7.19 6.24
CA GLY A 77 14.22 -6.92 4.96
C GLY A 77 14.40 -5.41 4.77
N ALA A 78 15.26 -5.01 3.82
CA ALA A 78 15.18 -3.66 3.29
C ALA A 78 13.72 -3.43 2.88
N MET A 79 13.12 -2.30 3.30
CA MET A 79 11.74 -1.95 3.00
C MET A 79 11.46 -2.23 1.52
N PRO A 80 10.77 -3.31 1.16
CA PRO A 80 10.28 -3.41 -0.18
C PRO A 80 9.15 -2.39 -0.27
N THR A 81 9.23 -1.47 -1.19
CA THR A 81 8.15 -0.55 -1.54
C THR A 81 7.10 -1.27 -2.37
N ILE A 82 6.58 -2.37 -1.83
CA ILE A 82 5.51 -3.16 -2.44
C ILE A 82 4.24 -2.96 -1.63
N HIS A 83 3.10 -3.01 -2.30
CA HIS A 83 1.78 -2.85 -1.69
C HIS A 83 1.62 -1.50 -0.97
N LEU A 84 1.93 -0.40 -1.65
CA LEU A 84 1.66 0.93 -1.15
C LEU A 84 0.22 1.31 -1.46
N PHE A 85 -0.50 1.78 -0.45
CA PHE A 85 -1.91 2.15 -0.52
C PHE A 85 -2.17 3.48 0.13
N GLY A 86 -3.42 3.96 -0.08
CA GLY A 86 -3.88 5.17 0.57
C GLY A 86 -3.32 6.44 -0.06
N GLY A 87 -3.45 7.53 0.67
CA GLY A 87 -3.14 8.88 0.18
C GLY A 87 -4.32 9.55 -0.52
N THR A 88 -5.16 8.79 -1.25
CA THR A 88 -6.40 9.26 -1.89
C THR A 88 -7.57 8.37 -1.55
N ILE A 89 -7.67 7.98 -0.29
CA ILE A 89 -8.61 6.96 0.19
C ILE A 89 -10.07 7.27 -0.18
N MET A 90 -10.83 6.19 -0.46
CA MET A 90 -12.26 6.30 -0.70
C MET A 90 -13.05 6.38 0.60
N GLY A 91 -14.17 7.11 0.56
CA GLY A 91 -15.09 7.25 1.67
C GLY A 91 -16.38 7.97 1.27
N ASN A 92 -17.14 8.38 2.26
CA ASN A 92 -18.48 8.94 2.05
C ASN A 92 -18.49 10.47 1.87
N GLY A 93 -17.40 11.15 2.15
CA GLY A 93 -17.35 12.60 2.03
C GLY A 93 -15.96 13.21 2.19
N ALA A 94 -15.82 14.47 1.80
CA ALA A 94 -14.56 15.21 1.80
C ALA A 94 -13.95 15.44 3.20
N GLY A 95 -14.68 15.16 4.27
CA GLY A 95 -14.19 15.34 5.64
C GLY A 95 -13.23 14.23 6.10
N ASP A 96 -13.29 13.06 5.47
CA ASP A 96 -12.53 11.86 5.86
C ASP A 96 -11.92 11.09 4.68
N SER A 97 -12.16 11.55 3.45
CA SER A 97 -11.71 10.86 2.24
C SER A 97 -11.49 11.82 1.07
N VAL A 98 -10.75 11.38 0.07
CA VAL A 98 -10.47 12.17 -1.14
C VAL A 98 -11.42 11.82 -2.26
N VAL A 99 -11.81 10.55 -2.37
CA VAL A 99 -12.68 10.05 -3.44
C VAL A 99 -13.88 9.29 -2.89
N ASN A 100 -14.94 9.21 -3.69
CA ASN A 100 -16.08 8.33 -3.40
C ASN A 100 -15.77 6.88 -3.79
N SER A 101 -16.74 5.99 -3.61
CA SER A 101 -16.61 4.54 -3.89
C SER A 101 -16.35 4.18 -5.37
N TYR A 102 -16.38 5.15 -6.27
CA TYR A 102 -16.09 5.00 -7.69
C TYR A 102 -14.77 5.67 -8.10
N GLY A 103 -14.02 6.19 -7.14
CA GLY A 103 -12.77 6.88 -7.41
C GLY A 103 -12.92 8.33 -7.87
N GLN A 104 -14.15 8.88 -7.94
CA GLN A 104 -14.38 10.28 -8.24
C GLN A 104 -14.04 11.15 -7.03
N THR A 105 -13.28 12.21 -7.23
CA THR A 105 -12.91 13.10 -6.13
C THR A 105 -14.12 13.89 -5.64
N HIS A 106 -14.15 14.15 -4.33
CA HIS A 106 -15.25 14.94 -3.72
C HIS A 106 -15.19 16.40 -4.12
N GLU A 107 -13.99 16.96 -4.30
CA GLU A 107 -13.79 18.40 -4.53
C GLU A 107 -13.76 18.75 -6.02
N ILE A 108 -13.32 17.86 -6.90
CA ILE A 108 -13.16 18.11 -8.33
C ILE A 108 -13.99 17.10 -9.10
N PRO A 109 -15.21 17.46 -9.56
CA PRO A 109 -16.20 16.50 -10.07
C PRO A 109 -15.76 15.73 -11.33
N ASN A 110 -14.85 16.27 -12.11
CA ASN A 110 -14.33 15.64 -13.34
C ASN A 110 -12.95 14.97 -13.16
N LEU A 111 -12.50 14.78 -11.90
CA LEU A 111 -11.26 14.08 -11.59
C LEU A 111 -11.56 12.71 -10.97
N TYR A 112 -10.98 11.68 -11.54
CA TYR A 112 -11.08 10.30 -11.05
C TYR A 112 -9.69 9.74 -10.73
N VAL A 113 -9.60 8.99 -9.66
CA VAL A 113 -8.39 8.29 -9.22
C VAL A 113 -8.62 6.79 -9.36
N ALA A 114 -7.71 6.10 -10.05
CA ALA A 114 -7.67 4.65 -10.17
C ALA A 114 -6.37 4.12 -9.56
N GLY A 115 -6.40 2.90 -9.05
CA GLY A 115 -5.22 2.27 -8.47
C GLY A 115 -5.30 2.09 -6.95
N PRO A 116 -4.20 1.69 -6.30
CA PRO A 116 -4.21 1.35 -4.89
C PRO A 116 -4.34 2.56 -3.96
N GLY A 117 -4.13 3.77 -4.46
CA GLY A 117 -4.27 5.01 -3.68
C GLY A 117 -5.66 5.22 -3.06
N ILE A 118 -6.70 4.62 -3.67
CA ILE A 118 -8.09 4.76 -3.19
C ILE A 118 -8.45 3.79 -2.04
N PHE A 119 -7.57 2.85 -1.67
CA PHE A 119 -7.86 1.89 -0.62
C PHE A 119 -7.78 2.56 0.76
N PRO A 120 -8.83 2.44 1.60
CA PRO A 120 -8.74 2.86 3.00
C PRO A 120 -7.88 1.92 3.83
N THR A 121 -7.92 0.60 3.55
CA THR A 121 -7.07 -0.45 4.12
C THR A 121 -6.86 -1.54 3.07
N GLU A 122 -5.88 -2.42 3.27
CA GLU A 122 -5.58 -3.43 2.26
C GLU A 122 -5.76 -4.87 2.71
N GLY A 123 -5.31 -5.20 3.90
CA GLY A 123 -5.04 -6.57 4.29
C GLY A 123 -3.67 -7.09 3.81
N ALA A 124 -3.36 -8.36 4.13
CA ALA A 124 -2.08 -8.98 3.81
C ALA A 124 -1.94 -9.55 2.38
N PRO A 125 -3.01 -9.97 1.66
CA PRO A 125 -2.89 -10.58 0.33
C PRO A 125 -2.48 -9.58 -0.76
N ASN A 126 -1.93 -10.12 -1.87
CA ASN A 126 -1.60 -9.33 -3.04
C ASN A 126 -2.86 -8.69 -3.66
N PRO A 127 -2.92 -7.37 -3.86
CA PRO A 127 -4.16 -6.65 -4.12
C PRO A 127 -4.51 -6.45 -5.60
N THR A 128 -3.71 -6.95 -6.53
CA THR A 128 -3.80 -6.61 -7.97
C THR A 128 -5.20 -6.81 -8.55
N TYR A 129 -5.87 -7.91 -8.22
CA TYR A 129 -7.24 -8.16 -8.71
C TYR A 129 -8.25 -7.18 -8.12
N THR A 130 -8.11 -6.81 -6.87
CA THR A 130 -8.96 -5.79 -6.23
C THR A 130 -8.73 -4.41 -6.86
N ILE A 131 -7.48 -4.06 -7.17
CA ILE A 131 -7.14 -2.83 -7.88
C ILE A 131 -7.84 -2.79 -9.24
N PHE A 132 -7.77 -3.87 -10.00
CA PHE A 132 -8.44 -3.93 -11.31
C PHE A 132 -9.96 -3.86 -11.20
N ALA A 133 -10.55 -4.58 -10.25
CA ALA A 133 -12.00 -4.56 -10.05
C ALA A 133 -12.52 -3.17 -9.68
N LEU A 134 -11.84 -2.47 -8.76
CA LEU A 134 -12.24 -1.12 -8.36
C LEU A 134 -11.99 -0.10 -9.49
N SER A 135 -10.91 -0.22 -10.22
CA SER A 135 -10.61 0.65 -11.36
C SER A 135 -11.63 0.45 -12.49
N LEU A 136 -12.04 -0.80 -12.79
CA LEU A 136 -13.09 -1.09 -13.76
C LEU A 136 -14.44 -0.52 -13.32
N ARG A 137 -14.81 -0.72 -12.05
CA ARG A 137 -16.04 -0.14 -11.48
C ARG A 137 -16.08 1.38 -11.62
N GLY A 138 -14.96 2.06 -11.37
CA GLY A 138 -14.83 3.50 -11.56
C GLY A 138 -14.98 3.91 -13.03
N ALA A 139 -14.35 3.19 -13.94
CA ALA A 139 -14.43 3.43 -15.38
C ALA A 139 -15.86 3.22 -15.94
N GLU A 140 -16.56 2.18 -15.50
CA GLU A 140 -17.97 1.93 -15.86
C GLU A 140 -18.88 3.07 -15.38
N GLN A 141 -18.70 3.54 -14.14
CA GLN A 141 -19.44 4.68 -13.61
C GLN A 141 -19.15 5.97 -14.39
N LEU A 142 -17.87 6.24 -14.68
CA LEU A 142 -17.48 7.39 -15.49
C LEU A 142 -18.12 7.34 -16.87
N ALA A 143 -18.09 6.20 -17.54
CA ALA A 143 -18.73 6.02 -18.85
C ALA A 143 -20.25 6.26 -18.79
N ALA A 144 -20.91 5.75 -17.76
CA ALA A 144 -22.35 5.93 -17.57
C ALA A 144 -22.76 7.37 -17.26
N SER A 145 -21.87 8.16 -16.63
CA SER A 145 -22.11 9.56 -16.26
C SER A 145 -21.42 10.58 -17.16
N TRP A 146 -20.87 10.15 -18.29
CA TRP A 146 -20.01 10.97 -19.15
C TRP A 146 -20.63 12.30 -19.55
N SER A 147 -21.90 12.31 -19.96
CA SER A 147 -22.62 13.54 -20.36
C SER A 147 -22.75 14.56 -19.21
N THR A 148 -22.67 14.11 -17.96
CA THR A 148 -22.78 15.01 -16.79
C THR A 148 -21.40 15.49 -16.33
N VAL A 149 -20.36 14.70 -16.57
CA VAL A 149 -18.99 14.95 -16.07
C VAL A 149 -18.16 15.73 -17.11
N ALA A 150 -18.43 15.52 -18.40
CA ALA A 150 -17.69 16.13 -19.51
C ALA A 150 -18.26 17.51 -19.98
N GLY A 151 -19.40 17.94 -19.43
CA GLY A 151 -20.06 19.23 -19.72
C GLY A 151 -19.54 20.34 -18.80
#